data_4a88ea083ece27451682d473a3b784c9
#
_entry.id   4a88ea083ece27451682d473a3b784c9
#
_cell.length_a   1.000
_cell.length_b   1.000
_cell.length_c   1.000
_cell.angle_alpha   90.00
_cell.angle_beta   90.00
_cell.angle_gamma   90.00
#
_symmetry.space_group_name_H-M   'P 1'
#
loop_
_entity.id
_entity.type
_entity.pdbx_description
1 polymer ?
#
loop_
_entity_poly.entity_id
_entity_poly.type
_entity_poly.pdbx_seq_one_letter_code
_entity_poly.pdbx_strand_id
1 'polypeptide(L)'
;LHDALPIWIRDLLSHRWIGDYWANKWTDLLRPNPDRAGIKSVFMFDQWVRDSFRNNMPYDDFVRSILTLEGNNHQAGPAAIYRDKRSPEDRTVLFSQVFLGVRLECAKCHHHPFEKWGQEDFYQTAAFFGSVTQKGAGVSPPISAGTETFFFPQRR
;
A
#
# COMPACT_ATOMS: atom_id res chain seq x y z
N LEU A 1 -39.66 -15.54 -6.70
CA LEU A 1 -38.24 -15.89 -6.73
C LEU A 1 -37.38 -14.74 -7.28
N HIS A 2 -37.83 -13.98 -8.31
CA HIS A 2 -37.07 -12.89 -8.90
C HIS A 2 -36.87 -11.71 -7.93
N ASP A 3 -37.80 -11.42 -7.06
CA ASP A 3 -37.74 -10.31 -6.11
C ASP A 3 -36.97 -10.64 -4.81
N ALA A 4 -36.83 -11.94 -4.53
CA ALA A 4 -36.12 -12.39 -3.34
C ALA A 4 -34.57 -12.24 -3.47
N LEU A 5 -34.04 -12.38 -4.70
CA LEU A 5 -32.60 -12.33 -4.94
C LEU A 5 -31.95 -10.96 -4.62
N PRO A 6 -32.53 -9.81 -5.04
CA PRO A 6 -32.04 -8.50 -4.66
C PRO A 6 -32.06 -8.24 -3.14
N ILE A 7 -33.09 -8.72 -2.46
CA ILE A 7 -33.23 -8.63 -1.01
C ILE A 7 -32.13 -9.44 -0.33
N TRP A 8 -31.90 -10.66 -0.76
CA TRP A 8 -30.88 -11.55 -0.24
C TRP A 8 -29.45 -10.97 -0.44
N ILE A 9 -29.17 -10.47 -1.63
CA ILE A 9 -27.87 -9.83 -1.93
C ILE A 9 -27.66 -8.61 -1.02
N ARG A 10 -28.68 -7.76 -0.87
CA ARG A 10 -28.60 -6.58 -0.01
C ARG A 10 -28.38 -6.96 1.46
N ASP A 11 -29.07 -7.99 1.93
CA ASP A 11 -28.94 -8.48 3.30
C ASP A 11 -27.53 -9.03 3.56
N LEU A 12 -27.01 -9.85 2.66
CA LEU A 12 -25.63 -10.34 2.72
C LEU A 12 -24.61 -9.21 2.69
N LEU A 13 -24.78 -8.22 1.80
CA LEU A 13 -23.87 -7.08 1.69
C LEU A 13 -23.93 -6.12 2.90
N SER A 14 -25.05 -6.08 3.60
CA SER A 14 -25.20 -5.30 4.83
C SER A 14 -24.57 -5.96 6.06
N HIS A 15 -24.18 -7.22 5.94
CA HIS A 15 -23.66 -7.97 7.06
C HIS A 15 -22.23 -7.53 7.42
N ARG A 16 -21.98 -7.22 8.72
CA ARG A 16 -20.69 -6.71 9.21
C ARG A 16 -19.47 -7.57 8.81
N TRP A 17 -19.63 -8.88 8.70
CA TRP A 17 -18.51 -9.77 8.36
C TRP A 17 -18.10 -9.74 6.88
N ILE A 18 -18.88 -9.14 6.01
CA ILE A 18 -18.43 -8.80 4.65
C ILE A 18 -17.25 -7.82 4.67
N GLY A 19 -17.31 -6.80 5.52
CA GLY A 19 -16.20 -5.90 5.73
C GLY A 19 -14.96 -6.63 6.24
N ASP A 20 -15.13 -7.54 7.20
CA ASP A 20 -14.03 -8.37 7.72
C ASP A 20 -13.44 -9.32 6.67
N TYR A 21 -14.29 -9.90 5.81
CA TYR A 21 -13.83 -10.76 4.71
C TYR A 21 -12.94 -10.00 3.72
N TRP A 22 -13.38 -8.82 3.26
CA TRP A 22 -12.61 -8.01 2.35
C TRP A 22 -11.38 -7.41 3.00
N ALA A 23 -11.46 -7.02 4.27
CA ALA A 23 -10.32 -6.55 5.03
C ALA A 23 -9.21 -7.62 5.09
N ASN A 24 -9.54 -8.90 5.32
CA ASN A 24 -8.56 -9.98 5.28
C ASN A 24 -7.87 -10.09 3.92
N LYS A 25 -8.60 -9.94 2.81
CA LYS A 25 -8.00 -9.95 1.47
C LYS A 25 -7.01 -8.80 1.28
N TRP A 26 -7.36 -7.61 1.72
CA TRP A 26 -6.51 -6.43 1.58
C TRP A 26 -5.31 -6.43 2.54
N THR A 27 -5.48 -6.96 3.75
CA THR A 27 -4.33 -7.16 4.66
C THR A 27 -3.35 -8.20 4.13
N ASP A 28 -3.83 -9.23 3.44
CA ASP A 28 -2.96 -10.20 2.76
C ASP A 28 -2.23 -9.60 1.55
N LEU A 29 -2.88 -8.75 0.77
CA LEU A 29 -2.26 -8.09 -0.39
C LEU A 29 -1.18 -7.08 0.03
N LEU A 30 -1.47 -6.26 1.03
CA LEU A 30 -0.58 -5.20 1.51
C LEU A 30 0.48 -5.70 2.50
N ARG A 31 0.15 -6.66 3.32
CA ARG A 31 0.95 -7.51 4.20
C ARG A 31 2.25 -6.89 4.74
N PRO A 32 2.16 -5.85 5.60
CA PRO A 32 3.36 -5.30 6.22
C PRO A 32 4.01 -6.33 7.15
N ASN A 33 5.33 -6.49 7.02
CA ASN A 33 6.10 -7.45 7.82
C ASN A 33 6.25 -6.93 9.27
N PRO A 34 5.81 -7.67 10.30
CA PRO A 34 5.92 -7.24 11.69
C PRO A 34 7.36 -7.07 12.18
N ASP A 35 8.32 -7.80 11.63
CA ASP A 35 9.74 -7.66 12.00
C ASP A 35 10.33 -6.32 11.51
N ARG A 36 9.76 -5.75 10.44
CA ARG A 36 10.18 -4.46 9.88
C ARG A 36 9.34 -3.30 10.39
N ALA A 37 8.02 -3.48 10.40
CA ALA A 37 7.07 -2.43 10.77
C ALA A 37 6.84 -2.32 12.28
N GLY A 38 7.08 -3.40 13.02
CA GLY A 38 6.71 -3.56 14.42
C GLY A 38 5.29 -4.08 14.60
N ILE A 39 5.09 -4.99 15.54
CA ILE A 39 3.81 -5.67 15.80
C ILE A 39 2.67 -4.66 16.02
N LYS A 40 2.90 -3.63 16.82
CA LYS A 40 1.90 -2.60 17.11
C LYS A 40 1.45 -1.87 15.83
N SER A 41 2.38 -1.54 14.93
CA SER A 41 2.05 -0.88 13.67
C SER A 41 1.24 -1.78 12.73
N VAL A 42 1.57 -3.07 12.68
CA VAL A 42 0.82 -4.06 11.90
C VAL A 42 -0.59 -4.23 12.46
N PHE A 43 -0.74 -4.28 13.77
CA PHE A 43 -2.05 -4.33 14.42
C PHE A 43 -2.90 -3.08 14.11
N MET A 44 -2.30 -1.88 14.21
CA MET A 44 -3.00 -0.62 13.87
C MET A 44 -3.39 -0.58 12.39
N PHE A 45 -2.54 -1.13 11.51
CA PHE A 45 -2.86 -1.25 10.09
C PHE A 45 -4.05 -2.19 9.85
N ASP A 46 -4.06 -3.37 10.46
CA ASP A 46 -5.17 -4.33 10.36
C ASP A 46 -6.49 -3.70 10.84
N GLN A 47 -6.47 -3.01 11.97
CA GLN A 47 -7.64 -2.29 12.48
C GLN A 47 -8.12 -1.21 11.51
N TRP A 48 -7.21 -0.40 10.97
CA TRP A 48 -7.55 0.64 10.00
C TRP A 48 -8.19 0.05 8.73
N VAL A 49 -7.63 -1.04 8.19
CA VAL A 49 -8.21 -1.72 7.02
C VAL A 49 -9.61 -2.24 7.34
N ARG A 50 -9.81 -2.91 8.48
CA ARG A 50 -11.13 -3.41 8.90
C ARG A 50 -12.14 -2.28 9.02
N ASP A 51 -11.77 -1.20 9.67
CA ASP A 51 -12.65 -0.05 9.85
C ASP A 51 -12.96 0.64 8.52
N SER A 52 -12.01 0.72 7.60
CA SER A 52 -12.24 1.23 6.25
C SER A 52 -13.32 0.43 5.49
N PHE A 53 -13.24 -0.90 5.55
CA PHE A 53 -14.23 -1.76 4.89
C PHE A 53 -15.58 -1.81 5.63
N ARG A 54 -15.58 -1.81 6.95
CA ARG A 54 -16.82 -1.77 7.75
C ARG A 54 -17.60 -0.47 7.54
N ASN A 55 -16.88 0.64 7.37
CA ASN A 55 -17.47 1.96 7.11
C ASN A 55 -17.69 2.23 5.61
N ASN A 56 -17.46 1.23 4.76
CA ASN A 56 -17.59 1.36 3.30
C ASN A 56 -16.84 2.58 2.74
N MET A 57 -15.58 2.75 3.17
CA MET A 57 -14.72 3.85 2.69
C MET A 57 -14.60 3.78 1.16
N PRO A 58 -14.78 4.89 0.42
CA PRO A 58 -14.55 4.93 -1.01
C PRO A 58 -13.14 4.44 -1.38
N TYR A 59 -13.02 3.70 -2.47
CA TYR A 59 -11.76 3.07 -2.84
C TYR A 59 -10.63 4.09 -3.10
N ASP A 60 -10.96 5.21 -3.73
CA ASP A 60 -10.01 6.30 -3.98
C ASP A 60 -9.51 6.94 -2.69
N ASP A 61 -10.39 7.10 -1.68
CA ASP A 61 -10.00 7.60 -0.36
C ASP A 61 -9.13 6.58 0.39
N PHE A 62 -9.41 5.28 0.26
CA PHE A 62 -8.58 4.21 0.81
C PHE A 62 -7.16 4.26 0.22
N VAL A 63 -7.05 4.31 -1.10
CA VAL A 63 -5.75 4.39 -1.79
C VAL A 63 -5.04 5.70 -1.46
N ARG A 64 -5.74 6.82 -1.48
CA ARG A 64 -5.20 8.14 -1.14
C ARG A 64 -4.62 8.15 0.27
N SER A 65 -5.35 7.61 1.25
CA SER A 65 -4.89 7.54 2.63
C SER A 65 -3.58 6.77 2.80
N ILE A 66 -3.36 5.73 1.96
CA ILE A 66 -2.10 5.00 1.94
C ILE A 66 -0.99 5.82 1.26
N LEU A 67 -1.28 6.46 0.13
CA LEU A 67 -0.28 7.18 -0.66
C LEU A 67 0.17 8.49 -0.02
N THR A 68 -0.74 9.26 0.57
CA THR A 68 -0.43 10.58 1.13
C THR A 68 0.08 10.54 2.56
N LEU A 69 -0.18 9.46 3.27
CA LEU A 69 0.25 9.18 4.64
C LEU A 69 0.38 10.45 5.51
N GLU A 70 -0.73 10.91 6.05
CA GLU A 70 -0.75 12.00 7.03
C GLU A 70 -0.97 11.46 8.44
N GLY A 71 -0.25 12.00 9.42
CA GLY A 71 -0.48 11.74 10.84
C GLY A 71 0.62 11.02 11.62
N ASN A 72 0.32 10.73 12.89
CA ASN A 72 1.26 10.07 13.81
C ASN A 72 1.29 8.55 13.54
N ASN A 73 2.48 7.98 13.53
CA ASN A 73 2.75 6.55 13.30
C ASN A 73 1.97 5.57 14.20
N HIS A 74 1.51 6.00 15.37
CA HIS A 74 0.72 5.16 16.27
C HIS A 74 -0.79 5.29 16.07
N GLN A 75 -1.21 6.24 15.24
CA GLN A 75 -2.62 6.53 14.95
C GLN A 75 -2.95 6.33 13.46
N ALA A 76 -1.93 6.43 12.58
CA ALA A 76 -2.09 6.24 11.15
C ALA A 76 -1.75 4.80 10.75
N GLY A 77 -2.76 3.95 10.59
CA GLY A 77 -2.61 2.56 10.15
C GLY A 77 -1.72 2.39 8.90
N PRO A 78 -1.92 3.20 7.83
CA PRO A 78 -1.10 3.14 6.60
C PRO A 78 0.40 3.30 6.79
N ALA A 79 0.86 3.90 7.88
CA ALA A 79 2.28 4.07 8.18
C ALA A 79 3.06 2.74 8.25
N ALA A 80 2.39 1.64 8.57
CA ALA A 80 3.00 0.32 8.62
C ALA A 80 3.59 -0.10 7.26
N ILE A 81 2.94 0.29 6.15
CA ILE A 81 3.41 0.02 4.79
C ILE A 81 4.77 0.69 4.54
N TYR A 82 4.89 1.97 4.89
CA TYR A 82 6.14 2.72 4.70
C TYR A 82 7.25 2.28 5.63
N ARG A 83 6.93 1.71 6.77
CA ARG A 83 7.90 1.11 7.68
C ARG A 83 8.43 -0.23 7.18
N ASP A 84 7.58 -1.00 6.51
CA ASP A 84 7.97 -2.26 5.89
C ASP A 84 8.72 -2.04 4.57
N LYS A 85 8.11 -1.28 3.65
CA LYS A 85 8.68 -0.96 2.33
C LYS A 85 9.57 0.28 2.45
N ARG A 86 10.85 0.05 2.76
CA ARG A 86 11.78 1.12 3.15
C ARG A 86 12.35 1.87 1.97
N SER A 87 12.57 1.22 0.85
CA SER A 87 13.10 1.86 -0.36
C SER A 87 11.99 2.40 -1.27
N PRO A 88 12.26 3.42 -2.08
CA PRO A 88 11.36 3.88 -3.13
C PRO A 88 10.98 2.76 -4.10
N GLU A 89 11.93 1.89 -4.43
CA GLU A 89 11.75 0.76 -5.33
C GLU A 89 10.76 -0.26 -4.74
N ASP A 90 10.90 -0.63 -3.45
CA ASP A 90 9.97 -1.56 -2.79
C ASP A 90 8.54 -1.03 -2.78
N ARG A 91 8.38 0.28 -2.57
CA ARG A 91 7.08 0.97 -2.64
C ARG A 91 6.51 0.93 -4.05
N THR A 92 7.34 1.24 -5.05
CA THR A 92 6.95 1.18 -6.47
C THR A 92 6.45 -0.21 -6.85
N VAL A 93 7.17 -1.27 -6.47
CA VAL A 93 6.76 -2.65 -6.73
C VAL A 93 5.42 -2.95 -6.07
N LEU A 94 5.27 -2.64 -4.78
CA LEU A 94 4.03 -2.89 -4.06
C LEU A 94 2.85 -2.14 -4.68
N PHE A 95 2.98 -0.83 -4.87
CA PHE A 95 1.87 0.02 -5.32
C PHE A 95 1.48 -0.25 -6.77
N SER A 96 2.45 -0.49 -7.66
CA SER A 96 2.15 -0.84 -9.05
C SER A 96 1.42 -2.19 -9.14
N GLN A 97 1.84 -3.18 -8.37
CA GLN A 97 1.22 -4.49 -8.40
C GLN A 97 -0.17 -4.50 -7.76
N VAL A 98 -0.34 -3.86 -6.60
CA VAL A 98 -1.60 -3.94 -5.84
C VAL A 98 -2.66 -2.99 -6.39
N PHE A 99 -2.29 -1.77 -6.75
CA PHE A 99 -3.26 -0.74 -7.13
C PHE A 99 -3.39 -0.52 -8.64
N LEU A 100 -2.34 -0.81 -9.42
CA LEU A 100 -2.37 -0.64 -10.87
C LEU A 100 -2.46 -1.98 -11.61
N GLY A 101 -2.30 -3.11 -10.91
CA GLY A 101 -2.30 -4.44 -11.55
C GLY A 101 -1.10 -4.68 -12.47
N VAL A 102 -0.06 -3.86 -12.37
CA VAL A 102 1.13 -3.90 -13.24
C VAL A 102 2.33 -4.41 -12.44
N ARG A 103 3.01 -5.44 -12.95
CA ARG A 103 4.24 -5.95 -12.35
C ARG A 103 5.45 -5.15 -12.84
N LEU A 104 5.63 -3.92 -12.33
CA LEU A 104 6.77 -3.08 -12.72
C LEU A 104 8.13 -3.59 -12.23
N GLU A 105 8.19 -4.58 -11.35
CA GLU A 105 9.45 -5.11 -10.81
C GLU A 105 10.43 -5.55 -11.90
N CYS A 106 9.94 -6.15 -12.99
CA CYS A 106 10.77 -6.55 -14.14
C CYS A 106 11.46 -5.34 -14.78
N ALA A 107 10.78 -4.20 -14.82
CA ALA A 107 11.30 -2.96 -15.41
C ALA A 107 12.41 -2.31 -14.58
N LYS A 108 12.67 -2.77 -13.34
CA LYS A 108 13.78 -2.29 -12.51
C LYS A 108 15.15 -2.51 -13.16
N CYS A 109 15.33 -3.63 -13.86
CA CYS A 109 16.63 -4.03 -14.41
C CYS A 109 16.69 -3.97 -15.93
N HIS A 110 15.58 -4.19 -16.64
CA HIS A 110 15.47 -4.21 -18.10
C HIS A 110 14.04 -3.85 -18.52
N HIS A 111 13.80 -3.62 -19.81
CA HIS A 111 12.43 -3.43 -20.30
C HIS A 111 11.54 -4.60 -19.96
N HIS A 112 10.27 -4.33 -19.62
CA HIS A 112 9.31 -5.37 -19.29
C HIS A 112 9.13 -6.32 -20.47
N PRO A 113 9.19 -7.66 -20.26
CA PRO A 113 9.25 -8.61 -21.39
C PRO A 113 7.95 -8.68 -22.21
N PHE A 114 6.81 -8.30 -21.63
CA PHE A 114 5.50 -8.44 -22.27
C PHE A 114 4.69 -7.14 -22.35
N GLU A 115 5.16 -6.06 -21.72
CA GLU A 115 4.45 -4.79 -21.66
C GLU A 115 5.36 -3.62 -22.05
N LYS A 116 4.76 -2.47 -22.31
CA LYS A 116 5.45 -1.25 -22.75
C LYS A 116 6.41 -0.61 -21.74
N TRP A 117 6.39 -1.08 -20.49
CA TRP A 117 7.12 -0.46 -19.39
C TRP A 117 8.63 -0.65 -19.51
N GLY A 118 9.36 0.44 -19.46
CA GLY A 118 10.82 0.45 -19.44
C GLY A 118 11.41 0.75 -18.07
N GLN A 119 12.73 0.65 -17.99
CA GLN A 119 13.46 0.99 -16.77
C GLN A 119 13.23 2.44 -16.35
N GLU A 120 13.08 3.35 -17.30
CA GLU A 120 12.79 4.75 -17.06
C GLU A 120 11.43 4.94 -16.34
N ASP A 121 10.39 4.24 -16.82
CA ASP A 121 9.05 4.29 -16.21
C ASP A 121 9.07 3.80 -14.76
N PHE A 122 9.85 2.74 -14.48
CA PHE A 122 10.04 2.24 -13.12
C PHE A 122 10.64 3.31 -12.20
N TYR A 123 11.76 3.91 -12.61
CA TYR A 123 12.45 4.90 -11.78
C TYR A 123 11.75 6.25 -11.71
N GLN A 124 11.03 6.66 -12.74
CA GLN A 124 10.14 7.82 -12.67
C GLN A 124 9.03 7.60 -11.65
N THR A 125 8.43 6.40 -11.61
CA THR A 125 7.45 6.04 -10.59
C THR A 125 8.09 5.99 -9.20
N ALA A 126 9.27 5.44 -9.05
CA ALA A 126 10.00 5.39 -7.78
C ALA A 126 10.35 6.80 -7.24
N ALA A 127 10.57 7.77 -8.12
CA ALA A 127 10.87 9.14 -7.74
C ALA A 127 9.76 9.81 -6.91
N PHE A 128 8.48 9.41 -7.08
CA PHE A 128 7.38 9.89 -6.23
C PHE A 128 7.57 9.52 -4.76
N PHE A 129 8.30 8.45 -4.48
CA PHE A 129 8.60 7.98 -3.12
C PHE A 129 9.99 8.40 -2.62
N GLY A 130 10.77 9.12 -3.45
CA GLY A 130 12.16 9.45 -3.17
C GLY A 130 12.35 10.38 -1.97
N SER A 131 11.37 11.25 -1.69
CA SER A 131 11.42 12.18 -0.55
C SER A 131 11.07 11.54 0.80
N VAL A 132 10.56 10.30 0.81
CA VAL A 132 10.13 9.63 2.03
C VAL A 132 11.27 8.78 2.59
N THR A 133 11.92 9.27 3.63
CA THR A 133 13.05 8.62 4.28
C THR A 133 12.74 8.20 5.71
N GLN A 134 13.54 7.29 6.24
CA GLN A 134 13.47 6.86 7.64
C GLN A 134 14.61 7.52 8.43
N LYS A 135 14.29 8.10 9.58
CA LYS A 135 15.27 8.65 10.49
C LYS A 135 15.77 7.59 11.47
N GLY A 136 17.05 7.22 11.36
CA GLY A 136 17.68 6.28 12.27
C GLY A 136 17.55 4.81 11.89
N ALA A 137 18.09 3.95 12.76
CA ALA A 137 18.08 2.49 12.62
C ALA A 137 17.11 1.87 13.63
N GLY A 138 16.71 0.63 13.36
CA GLY A 138 15.87 -0.16 14.26
C GLY A 138 14.56 -0.64 13.63
N VAL A 139 13.76 -1.35 14.43
CA VAL A 139 12.53 -2.00 13.97
C VAL A 139 11.46 -0.97 13.58
N SER A 140 11.47 0.19 14.20
CA SER A 140 10.40 1.19 13.99
C SER A 140 10.96 2.63 13.96
N PRO A 141 11.93 2.93 13.06
CA PRO A 141 12.44 4.29 12.95
C PRO A 141 11.34 5.27 12.51
N PRO A 142 11.42 6.54 12.91
CA PRO A 142 10.51 7.56 12.39
C PRO A 142 10.59 7.69 10.87
N ILE A 143 9.45 7.90 10.23
CA ILE A 143 9.36 8.23 8.81
C ILE A 143 9.32 9.75 8.69
N SER A 144 10.07 10.30 7.76
CA SER A 144 10.02 11.73 7.44
C SER A 144 9.93 11.93 5.94
N ALA A 145 9.19 12.94 5.51
CA ALA A 145 9.31 13.49 4.18
C ALA A 145 10.46 14.51 4.18
N GLY A 146 11.34 14.41 3.21
CA GLY A 146 12.45 15.33 2.97
C GLY A 146 12.41 15.88 1.55
N THR A 147 13.35 16.77 1.26
CA THR A 147 13.57 17.32 -0.10
C THR A 147 14.65 16.55 -0.86
N GLU A 148 14.84 15.28 -0.54
CA GLU A 148 15.89 14.47 -1.15
C GLU A 148 15.58 14.20 -2.63
N THR A 149 16.61 14.33 -3.44
CA THR A 149 16.52 14.04 -4.87
C THR A 149 16.78 12.56 -5.11
N PHE A 150 15.86 11.88 -5.75
CA PHE A 150 16.05 10.50 -6.18
C PHE A 150 16.80 10.50 -7.52
N PHE A 151 18.01 9.95 -7.53
CA PHE A 151 18.81 9.88 -8.75
C PHE A 151 18.53 8.58 -9.52
N PHE A 152 18.25 8.72 -10.81
CA PHE A 152 18.19 7.60 -11.74
C PHE A 152 19.58 6.95 -11.83
N PRO A 153 19.72 5.63 -11.61
CA PRO A 153 21.01 4.97 -11.78
C PRO A 153 21.43 5.05 -13.24
N GLN A 154 22.51 5.79 -13.50
CA GLN A 154 23.06 5.85 -14.87
C GLN A 154 23.57 4.46 -15.26
N ARG A 155 23.25 4.02 -16.46
CA ARG A 155 23.81 2.81 -17.05
C ARG A 155 25.33 2.97 -17.12
N ARG A 156 26.04 2.02 -16.52
CA ARG A 156 27.46 1.79 -16.83
C ARG A 156 27.59 0.93 -18.06
#